data_e30b01e360007e38c24bdd9e3830ebc7
#
_entry.id   e30b01e360007e38c24bdd9e3830ebc7
#
_cell.length_a   1.000
_cell.length_b   1.000
_cell.length_c   1.000
_cell.angle_alpha   90.00
_cell.angle_beta   90.00
_cell.angle_gamma   90.00
#
_symmetry.space_group_name_H-M   'P 1'
#
loop_
_entity.id
_entity.type
_entity.pdbx_description
1 polymer ?
#
loop_
_entity_poly.entity_id
_entity_poly.type
_entity_poly.pdbx_seq_one_letter_code
_entity_poly.pdbx_strand_id
1 'polypeptide(L)'
;MARPRRSRYIARMIFPAFDPERSEARRARIRAIPVRVLIPNLITLLALCAGLTGLRLAIEGKIEYALAAIVFAAALDGIDGRIARMIKGTSRFGAELDSLADFVNFGVVPALILYFWGLHELKAAGWIAAMVFAICAGLRLARFNVAIDDPDKPAWAGNFFTGMPAPAGAIAVLLPIYIHLLGIARVGFPVALTLVYTLLIAFLMISRVPVFSGKRVGKRVRPEMVLPVFLLVVLFVALLISYPWEVLTVGTILYLGSLPFGVAAYKRLAEQDAAAKNDAASPTATGDTPTDPHPAIPPGGGETERSVRLN
;
A
#
# COMPACT_ATOMS: atom_id res chain seq x y z
N MET A 1 -58.40 7.50 36.77
CA MET A 1 -56.98 7.17 37.09
C MET A 1 -56.39 6.39 35.93
N ALA A 2 -55.64 7.06 35.06
CA ALA A 2 -55.00 6.44 33.88
C ALA A 2 -53.51 6.27 34.17
N ARG A 3 -53.00 5.06 34.14
CA ARG A 3 -51.58 4.72 34.31
C ARG A 3 -50.86 4.78 32.95
N PRO A 4 -49.56 5.18 32.93
CA PRO A 4 -48.89 5.70 31.72
C PRO A 4 -48.37 4.61 30.80
N ARG A 5 -48.57 4.83 29.50
CA ARG A 5 -48.10 4.03 28.35
C ARG A 5 -46.57 4.10 28.08
N ARG A 6 -45.75 4.62 29.01
CA ARG A 6 -44.31 4.83 28.78
C ARG A 6 -43.42 3.57 28.81
N SER A 7 -43.85 2.48 29.45
CA SER A 7 -43.02 1.28 29.63
C SER A 7 -42.82 0.44 28.37
N ARG A 8 -43.76 0.48 27.40
CA ARG A 8 -43.67 -0.34 26.18
C ARG A 8 -42.77 0.23 25.11
N TYR A 9 -42.46 1.54 25.14
CA TYR A 9 -41.55 2.18 24.14
C TYR A 9 -40.08 1.90 24.42
N ILE A 10 -39.68 1.84 25.68
CA ILE A 10 -38.28 1.61 26.09
C ILE A 10 -37.85 0.17 25.81
N ALA A 11 -38.76 -0.82 26.04
CA ALA A 11 -38.48 -2.23 25.76
C ALA A 11 -38.24 -2.52 24.24
N ARG A 12 -38.87 -1.75 23.35
CA ARG A 12 -38.68 -1.88 21.89
C ARG A 12 -37.36 -1.26 21.38
N MET A 13 -36.76 -0.34 22.13
CA MET A 13 -35.47 0.28 21.77
C MET A 13 -34.25 -0.60 22.15
N ILE A 14 -34.39 -1.42 23.18
CA ILE A 14 -33.27 -2.24 23.72
C ILE A 14 -33.21 -3.61 23.05
N PHE A 15 -34.32 -4.17 22.63
CA PHE A 15 -34.39 -5.46 21.95
C PHE A 15 -35.19 -5.31 20.64
N PRO A 16 -34.55 -5.18 19.47
CA PRO A 16 -35.27 -5.27 18.21
C PRO A 16 -35.99 -6.61 18.14
N ALA A 17 -37.28 -6.58 17.81
CA ALA A 17 -38.09 -7.79 17.72
C ALA A 17 -37.40 -8.80 16.82
N PHE A 18 -37.27 -10.02 17.26
CA PHE A 18 -36.73 -11.13 16.49
C PHE A 18 -37.61 -11.32 15.23
N ASP A 19 -37.07 -10.96 14.08
CA ASP A 19 -37.72 -11.13 12.79
C ASP A 19 -37.18 -12.41 12.14
N PRO A 20 -37.94 -13.50 12.13
CA PRO A 20 -37.48 -14.79 11.62
C PRO A 20 -37.14 -14.72 10.12
N GLU A 21 -37.85 -13.93 9.32
CA GLU A 21 -37.57 -13.79 7.88
C GLU A 21 -36.23 -13.06 7.63
N ARG A 22 -35.91 -12.02 8.42
CA ARG A 22 -34.59 -11.38 8.39
C ARG A 22 -33.47 -12.30 8.82
N SER A 23 -33.73 -13.19 9.79
CA SER A 23 -32.75 -14.15 10.26
C SER A 23 -32.50 -15.26 9.23
N GLU A 24 -33.52 -15.70 8.49
CA GLU A 24 -33.39 -16.67 7.41
C GLU A 24 -32.71 -16.08 6.17
N ALA A 25 -33.06 -14.86 5.76
CA ALA A 25 -32.39 -14.15 4.68
C ALA A 25 -30.89 -13.88 5.01
N ARG A 26 -30.56 -13.60 6.26
CA ARG A 26 -29.19 -13.44 6.74
C ARG A 26 -28.46 -14.79 6.79
N ARG A 27 -29.11 -15.87 7.22
CA ARG A 27 -28.56 -17.24 7.20
C ARG A 27 -28.36 -17.76 5.77
N ALA A 28 -29.26 -17.45 4.83
CA ALA A 28 -29.11 -17.80 3.43
C ALA A 28 -27.92 -17.05 2.77
N ARG A 29 -27.66 -15.77 3.14
CA ARG A 29 -26.48 -15.03 2.70
C ARG A 29 -25.16 -15.59 3.25
N ILE A 30 -25.17 -16.19 4.44
CA ILE A 30 -23.96 -16.81 5.04
C ILE A 30 -23.65 -18.17 4.36
N ARG A 31 -24.62 -18.81 3.72
CA ARG A 31 -24.48 -20.16 3.13
C ARG A 31 -23.67 -20.25 1.83
N ALA A 32 -23.32 -19.13 1.21
CA ALA A 32 -22.60 -19.16 -0.06
C ALA A 32 -21.46 -18.13 -0.07
N ILE A 33 -20.41 -18.36 0.73
CA ILE A 33 -19.15 -17.65 0.54
C ILE A 33 -18.51 -18.24 -0.73
N PRO A 34 -18.37 -17.47 -1.82
CA PRO A 34 -17.78 -18.01 -3.05
C PRO A 34 -16.32 -18.37 -2.80
N VAL A 35 -15.90 -19.54 -3.23
CA VAL A 35 -14.52 -20.08 -3.10
C VAL A 35 -13.47 -19.05 -3.59
N ARG A 36 -13.85 -18.19 -4.54
CA ARG A 36 -13.01 -17.11 -5.05
C ARG A 36 -12.55 -16.11 -3.96
N VAL A 37 -13.33 -15.90 -2.91
CA VAL A 37 -12.96 -15.01 -1.79
C VAL A 37 -12.10 -15.76 -0.77
N LEU A 38 -12.25 -17.10 -0.68
CA LEU A 38 -11.55 -17.90 0.29
C LEU A 38 -10.06 -18.09 -0.06
N ILE A 39 -9.76 -18.29 -1.37
CA ILE A 39 -8.39 -18.56 -1.83
C ILE A 39 -7.40 -17.46 -1.47
N PRO A 40 -7.63 -16.16 -1.76
CA PRO A 40 -6.70 -15.10 -1.36
C PRO A 40 -6.51 -15.05 0.16
N ASN A 41 -7.59 -15.10 0.93
CA ASN A 41 -7.53 -15.07 2.39
C ASN A 41 -6.71 -16.23 2.97
N LEU A 42 -6.78 -17.41 2.35
CA LEU A 42 -5.96 -18.56 2.76
C LEU A 42 -4.46 -18.29 2.52
N ILE A 43 -4.12 -17.67 1.40
CA ILE A 43 -2.72 -17.31 1.07
C ILE A 43 -2.20 -16.25 2.06
N THR A 44 -3.02 -15.24 2.39
CA THR A 44 -2.70 -14.23 3.41
C THR A 44 -2.45 -14.87 4.78
N LEU A 45 -3.31 -15.82 5.18
CA LEU A 45 -3.11 -16.58 6.44
C LEU A 45 -1.84 -17.44 6.39
N LEU A 46 -1.51 -18.01 5.24
CA LEU A 46 -0.28 -18.78 5.07
C LEU A 46 0.95 -17.85 5.15
N ALA A 47 0.88 -16.65 4.59
CA ALA A 47 1.92 -15.62 4.75
C ALA A 47 2.09 -15.22 6.23
N LEU A 48 1.00 -15.05 6.97
CA LEU A 48 1.04 -14.78 8.40
C LEU A 48 1.68 -15.93 9.19
N CYS A 49 1.33 -17.18 8.87
CA CYS A 49 1.96 -18.35 9.48
C CYS A 49 3.46 -18.42 9.20
N ALA A 50 3.88 -18.08 7.98
CA ALA A 50 5.29 -18.03 7.60
C ALA A 50 6.05 -16.96 8.41
N GLY A 51 5.50 -15.74 8.54
CA GLY A 51 6.10 -14.68 9.34
C GLY A 51 6.23 -15.05 10.82
N LEU A 52 5.17 -15.56 11.44
CA LEU A 52 5.22 -16.01 12.84
C LEU A 52 6.19 -17.20 13.04
N THR A 53 6.29 -18.10 12.06
CA THR A 53 7.28 -19.17 12.07
C THR A 53 8.70 -18.60 11.99
N GLY A 54 8.91 -17.55 11.20
CA GLY A 54 10.18 -16.81 11.13
C GLY A 54 10.57 -16.22 12.47
N LEU A 55 9.63 -15.61 13.20
CA LEU A 55 9.88 -15.11 14.55
C LEU A 55 10.28 -16.24 15.52
N ARG A 56 9.56 -17.36 15.49
CA ARG A 56 9.92 -18.53 16.29
C ARG A 56 11.34 -19.01 15.98
N LEU A 57 11.70 -19.12 14.71
CA LEU A 57 13.04 -19.54 14.29
C LEU A 57 14.13 -18.57 14.76
N ALA A 58 13.86 -17.26 14.78
CA ALA A 58 14.76 -16.26 15.31
C ALA A 58 15.01 -16.44 16.83
N ILE A 59 13.95 -16.73 17.59
CA ILE A 59 14.03 -17.02 19.03
C ILE A 59 14.85 -18.31 19.27
N GLU A 60 14.75 -19.31 18.40
CA GLU A 60 15.56 -20.53 18.42
C GLU A 60 17.02 -20.31 17.97
N GLY A 61 17.40 -19.08 17.58
CA GLY A 61 18.74 -18.76 17.08
C GLY A 61 18.99 -19.14 15.61
N LYS A 62 17.99 -19.64 14.90
CA LYS A 62 18.06 -20.05 13.49
C LYS A 62 17.79 -18.87 12.57
N ILE A 63 18.67 -17.86 12.61
CA ILE A 63 18.45 -16.55 11.96
C ILE A 63 18.29 -16.65 10.44
N GLU A 64 19.08 -17.49 9.77
CA GLU A 64 18.99 -17.68 8.31
C GLU A 64 17.61 -18.17 7.88
N TYR A 65 17.07 -19.16 8.57
CA TYR A 65 15.72 -19.66 8.31
C TYR A 65 14.62 -18.65 8.67
N ALA A 66 14.85 -17.84 9.71
CA ALA A 66 13.94 -16.77 10.08
C ALA A 66 13.84 -15.72 8.97
N LEU A 67 14.96 -15.32 8.39
CA LEU A 67 15.00 -14.38 7.26
C LEU A 67 14.37 -14.99 6.00
N ALA A 68 14.66 -16.25 5.70
CA ALA A 68 14.03 -16.96 4.57
C ALA A 68 12.50 -17.02 4.72
N ALA A 69 12.00 -17.23 5.95
CA ALA A 69 10.56 -17.22 6.24
C ALA A 69 9.92 -15.84 6.01
N ILE A 70 10.61 -14.73 6.34
CA ILE A 70 10.12 -13.37 6.03
C ILE A 70 10.09 -13.12 4.54
N VAL A 71 11.13 -13.50 3.80
CA VAL A 71 11.15 -13.37 2.33
C VAL A 71 10.02 -14.18 1.71
N PHE A 72 9.78 -15.39 2.21
CA PHE A 72 8.67 -16.24 1.76
C PHE A 72 7.31 -15.62 2.09
N ALA A 73 7.13 -15.06 3.30
CA ALA A 73 5.92 -14.33 3.66
C ALA A 73 5.66 -13.13 2.73
N ALA A 74 6.71 -12.36 2.40
CA ALA A 74 6.61 -11.24 1.47
C ALA A 74 6.27 -11.70 0.03
N ALA A 75 6.76 -12.85 -0.39
CA ALA A 75 6.41 -13.43 -1.69
C ALA A 75 4.94 -13.85 -1.74
N LEU A 76 4.43 -14.50 -0.69
CA LEU A 76 3.03 -14.91 -0.58
C LEU A 76 2.10 -13.70 -0.58
N ASP A 77 2.42 -12.65 0.18
CA ASP A 77 1.71 -11.37 0.23
C ASP A 77 1.63 -10.72 -1.15
N GLY A 78 2.73 -10.66 -1.90
CA GLY A 78 2.71 -10.15 -3.28
C GLY A 78 1.84 -10.99 -4.25
N ILE A 79 1.63 -12.27 -3.95
CA ILE A 79 0.85 -13.20 -4.76
C ILE A 79 -0.64 -13.11 -4.44
N ASP A 80 -1.04 -13.05 -3.15
CA ASP A 80 -2.46 -13.06 -2.74
C ASP A 80 -3.22 -11.85 -3.29
N GLY A 81 -2.64 -10.65 -3.20
CA GLY A 81 -3.22 -9.44 -3.78
C GLY A 81 -3.35 -9.50 -5.31
N ARG A 82 -2.44 -10.20 -6.01
CA ARG A 82 -2.56 -10.42 -7.47
C ARG A 82 -3.66 -11.42 -7.78
N ILE A 83 -3.71 -12.53 -7.05
CA ILE A 83 -4.75 -13.56 -7.20
C ILE A 83 -6.12 -12.96 -6.92
N ALA A 84 -6.30 -12.20 -5.83
CA ALA A 84 -7.55 -11.55 -5.48
C ALA A 84 -8.11 -10.69 -6.64
N ARG A 85 -7.24 -9.93 -7.29
CA ARG A 85 -7.60 -9.12 -8.46
C ARG A 85 -7.92 -9.96 -9.69
N MET A 86 -7.17 -11.01 -9.98
CA MET A 86 -7.37 -11.88 -11.15
C MET A 86 -8.71 -12.62 -11.09
N ILE A 87 -9.06 -13.18 -9.93
CA ILE A 87 -10.29 -13.97 -9.75
C ILE A 87 -11.51 -13.11 -9.36
N LYS A 88 -11.34 -11.77 -9.29
CA LYS A 88 -12.37 -10.82 -8.83
C LYS A 88 -12.92 -11.23 -7.44
N GLY A 89 -12.05 -11.75 -6.59
CA GLY A 89 -12.36 -12.27 -5.26
C GLY A 89 -12.08 -11.27 -4.13
N THR A 90 -11.98 -9.98 -4.43
CA THR A 90 -11.75 -8.94 -3.41
C THR A 90 -12.96 -8.82 -2.50
N SER A 91 -12.72 -8.83 -1.19
CA SER A 91 -13.73 -8.60 -0.15
C SER A 91 -13.21 -7.59 0.87
N ARG A 92 -14.13 -6.89 1.55
CA ARG A 92 -13.76 -5.97 2.63
C ARG A 92 -13.04 -6.73 3.77
N PHE A 93 -13.54 -7.91 4.11
CA PHE A 93 -12.90 -8.77 5.12
C PHE A 93 -11.47 -9.16 4.69
N GLY A 94 -11.25 -9.53 3.41
CA GLY A 94 -9.94 -9.88 2.90
C GLY A 94 -8.95 -8.69 2.96
N ALA A 95 -9.41 -7.49 2.63
CA ALA A 95 -8.57 -6.29 2.70
C ALA A 95 -8.14 -5.92 4.14
N GLU A 96 -9.03 -6.11 5.12
CA GLU A 96 -8.70 -5.91 6.53
C GLU A 96 -7.73 -7.00 7.04
N LEU A 97 -7.97 -8.26 6.66
CA LEU A 97 -7.10 -9.39 7.01
C LEU A 97 -5.68 -9.19 6.44
N ASP A 98 -5.56 -8.76 5.19
CA ASP A 98 -4.33 -8.42 4.50
C ASP A 98 -3.56 -7.33 5.26
N SER A 99 -4.23 -6.23 5.62
CA SER A 99 -3.62 -5.15 6.40
C SER A 99 -3.12 -5.59 7.78
N LEU A 100 -3.83 -6.50 8.44
CA LEU A 100 -3.40 -7.06 9.74
C LEU A 100 -2.21 -8.00 9.56
N ALA A 101 -2.23 -8.85 8.54
CA ALA A 101 -1.11 -9.74 8.20
C ALA A 101 0.14 -8.94 7.82
N ASP A 102 -0.01 -7.87 7.02
CA ASP A 102 1.05 -6.93 6.68
C ASP A 102 1.70 -6.31 7.91
N PHE A 103 0.88 -5.83 8.85
CA PHE A 103 1.38 -5.24 10.09
C PHE A 103 2.22 -6.23 10.89
N VAL A 104 1.77 -7.47 11.01
CA VAL A 104 2.51 -8.50 11.73
C VAL A 104 3.80 -8.87 10.96
N ASN A 105 3.68 -9.21 9.68
CA ASN A 105 4.80 -9.73 8.89
C ASN A 105 5.88 -8.69 8.60
N PHE A 106 5.51 -7.42 8.41
CA PHE A 106 6.43 -6.35 7.98
C PHE A 106 6.67 -5.27 9.04
N GLY A 107 5.90 -5.27 10.12
CA GLY A 107 6.10 -4.39 11.26
C GLY A 107 6.66 -5.14 12.47
N VAL A 108 5.87 -6.05 13.02
CA VAL A 108 6.17 -6.69 14.32
C VAL A 108 7.30 -7.71 14.20
N VAL A 109 7.20 -8.64 13.25
CA VAL A 109 8.15 -9.75 13.13
C VAL A 109 9.57 -9.29 12.83
N PRO A 110 9.84 -8.39 11.85
CA PRO A 110 11.19 -7.88 11.59
C PRO A 110 11.78 -7.12 12.79
N ALA A 111 10.95 -6.34 13.50
CA ALA A 111 11.37 -5.65 14.72
C ALA A 111 11.84 -6.62 15.80
N LEU A 112 11.08 -7.68 16.03
CA LEU A 112 11.41 -8.69 17.04
C LEU A 112 12.60 -9.57 16.62
N ILE A 113 12.71 -9.93 15.34
CA ILE A 113 13.90 -10.63 14.83
C ILE A 113 15.15 -9.81 15.12
N LEU A 114 15.12 -8.52 14.79
CA LEU A 114 16.27 -7.63 15.03
C LEU A 114 16.56 -7.45 16.53
N TYR A 115 15.50 -7.41 17.35
CA TYR A 115 15.64 -7.35 18.80
C TYR A 115 16.33 -8.61 19.35
N PHE A 116 15.85 -9.80 19.01
CA PHE A 116 16.45 -11.05 19.49
C PHE A 116 17.84 -11.32 18.91
N TRP A 117 18.11 -10.86 17.68
CA TRP A 117 19.41 -11.02 17.05
C TRP A 117 20.49 -10.16 17.70
N GLY A 118 20.19 -8.92 18.09
CA GLY A 118 21.26 -8.03 18.58
C GLY A 118 20.80 -6.87 19.46
N LEU A 119 19.65 -6.24 19.19
CA LEU A 119 19.21 -5.04 19.92
C LEU A 119 18.97 -5.30 21.41
N HIS A 120 18.69 -6.55 21.84
CA HIS A 120 18.50 -6.91 23.25
C HIS A 120 19.73 -6.58 24.11
N GLU A 121 20.95 -6.54 23.54
CA GLU A 121 22.16 -6.14 24.22
C GLU A 121 22.10 -4.72 24.77
N LEU A 122 21.32 -3.83 24.12
CA LEU A 122 21.06 -2.45 24.54
C LEU A 122 19.90 -2.33 25.54
N LYS A 123 19.42 -3.45 26.07
CA LYS A 123 18.35 -3.50 27.08
C LYS A 123 17.13 -2.69 26.65
N ALA A 124 16.68 -1.72 27.49
CA ALA A 124 15.50 -0.90 27.23
C ALA A 124 15.59 -0.08 25.94
N ALA A 125 16.76 0.44 25.58
CA ALA A 125 16.93 1.23 24.37
C ALA A 125 16.68 0.38 23.10
N GLY A 126 17.18 -0.85 23.06
CA GLY A 126 16.96 -1.78 21.96
C GLY A 126 15.48 -2.18 21.80
N TRP A 127 14.80 -2.41 22.94
CA TRP A 127 13.36 -2.68 22.95
C TRP A 127 12.55 -1.50 22.41
N ILE A 128 12.87 -0.27 22.87
CA ILE A 128 12.22 0.96 22.41
C ILE A 128 12.40 1.12 20.90
N ALA A 129 13.61 0.89 20.37
CA ALA A 129 13.86 1.01 18.92
C ALA A 129 13.01 0.00 18.12
N ALA A 130 12.92 -1.25 18.57
CA ALA A 130 12.10 -2.28 17.95
C ALA A 130 10.58 -1.90 17.99
N MET A 131 10.10 -1.41 19.14
CA MET A 131 8.71 -0.94 19.27
C MET A 131 8.43 0.26 18.37
N VAL A 132 9.33 1.25 18.31
CA VAL A 132 9.17 2.43 17.44
C VAL A 132 9.07 2.01 15.99
N PHE A 133 9.91 1.07 15.55
CA PHE A 133 9.82 0.54 14.19
C PHE A 133 8.44 -0.11 13.92
N ALA A 134 7.97 -0.99 14.79
CA ALA A 134 6.66 -1.65 14.64
C ALA A 134 5.51 -0.63 14.63
N ILE A 135 5.53 0.36 15.51
CA ILE A 135 4.53 1.44 15.56
C ILE A 135 4.55 2.26 14.27
N CYS A 136 5.73 2.65 13.78
CA CYS A 136 5.87 3.39 12.53
C CYS A 136 5.34 2.61 11.32
N ALA A 137 5.58 1.27 11.30
CA ALA A 137 5.01 0.39 10.28
C ALA A 137 3.47 0.39 10.32
N GLY A 138 2.88 0.26 11.52
CA GLY A 138 1.43 0.31 11.71
C GLY A 138 0.82 1.66 11.30
N LEU A 139 1.42 2.77 11.72
CA LEU A 139 0.98 4.11 11.34
C LEU A 139 1.07 4.35 9.81
N ARG A 140 2.13 3.82 9.18
CA ARG A 140 2.27 3.87 7.72
C ARG A 140 1.16 3.09 7.02
N LEU A 141 0.83 1.87 7.48
CA LEU A 141 -0.25 1.06 6.93
C LEU A 141 -1.61 1.76 7.10
N ALA A 142 -1.90 2.27 8.29
CA ALA A 142 -3.12 3.02 8.56
C ALA A 142 -3.27 4.24 7.63
N ARG A 143 -2.19 5.03 7.46
CA ARG A 143 -2.18 6.16 6.52
C ARG A 143 -2.43 5.73 5.08
N PHE A 144 -1.83 4.62 4.66
CA PHE A 144 -2.00 4.11 3.31
C PHE A 144 -3.46 3.70 3.06
N ASN A 145 -4.09 3.00 4.01
CA ASN A 145 -5.49 2.57 3.89
C ASN A 145 -6.45 3.76 3.79
N VAL A 146 -6.25 4.80 4.62
CA VAL A 146 -7.05 6.03 4.53
C VAL A 146 -6.84 6.76 3.19
N ALA A 147 -5.61 6.75 2.66
CA ALA A 147 -5.28 7.45 1.42
C ALA A 147 -5.72 6.71 0.13
N ILE A 148 -6.20 5.46 0.21
CA ILE A 148 -6.74 4.72 -0.95
C ILE A 148 -8.06 5.35 -1.43
N ASP A 149 -8.89 5.82 -0.51
CA ASP A 149 -10.25 6.33 -0.77
C ASP A 149 -10.27 7.84 -1.06
N ASP A 150 -9.10 8.49 -1.20
CA ASP A 150 -9.00 9.93 -1.45
C ASP A 150 -9.27 10.25 -2.94
N PRO A 151 -10.42 10.91 -3.26
CA PRO A 151 -10.81 11.22 -4.64
C PRO A 151 -9.99 12.37 -5.26
N ASP A 152 -9.33 13.21 -4.44
CA ASP A 152 -8.66 14.43 -4.90
C ASP A 152 -7.21 14.21 -5.35
N LYS A 153 -6.75 12.95 -5.40
CA LYS A 153 -5.38 12.61 -5.79
C LYS A 153 -5.12 12.85 -7.28
N PRO A 154 -4.13 13.69 -7.65
CA PRO A 154 -3.73 13.87 -9.03
C PRO A 154 -3.29 12.53 -9.66
N ALA A 155 -3.62 12.30 -10.94
CA ALA A 155 -3.33 11.03 -11.63
C ALA A 155 -1.82 10.68 -11.64
N TRP A 156 -0.93 11.66 -11.65
CA TRP A 156 0.52 11.46 -11.61
C TRP A 156 1.01 11.05 -10.20
N ALA A 157 0.31 11.48 -9.13
CA ALA A 157 0.67 11.13 -7.75
C ALA A 157 0.50 9.62 -7.48
N GLY A 158 -0.33 8.92 -8.25
CA GLY A 158 -0.47 7.46 -8.20
C GLY A 158 0.81 6.68 -8.58
N ASN A 159 1.81 7.34 -9.18
CA ASN A 159 3.11 6.74 -9.50
C ASN A 159 4.08 6.72 -8.31
N PHE A 160 3.75 7.36 -7.21
CA PHE A 160 4.58 7.47 -6.02
C PHE A 160 3.83 6.96 -4.79
N PHE A 161 4.54 6.26 -3.94
CA PHE A 161 4.09 5.98 -2.58
C PHE A 161 4.52 7.12 -1.66
N THR A 162 3.68 7.46 -0.70
CA THR A 162 4.03 8.39 0.37
C THR A 162 4.69 7.60 1.50
N GLY A 163 5.99 7.77 1.68
CA GLY A 163 6.81 7.00 2.61
C GLY A 163 7.24 5.62 2.07
N MET A 164 8.16 4.97 2.79
CA MET A 164 8.66 3.64 2.42
C MET A 164 7.56 2.57 2.55
N PRO A 165 7.32 1.70 1.54
CA PRO A 165 6.38 0.58 1.65
C PRO A 165 6.74 -0.37 2.79
N ALA A 166 5.72 -0.95 3.48
CA ALA A 166 5.96 -1.84 4.63
C ALA A 166 6.84 -3.05 4.29
N PRO A 167 6.63 -3.79 3.18
CA PRO A 167 7.52 -4.88 2.81
C PRO A 167 8.95 -4.43 2.54
N ALA A 168 9.14 -3.27 1.90
CA ALA A 168 10.47 -2.71 1.66
C ALA A 168 11.15 -2.27 2.97
N GLY A 169 10.40 -1.68 3.89
CA GLY A 169 10.89 -1.33 5.23
C GLY A 169 11.32 -2.55 6.05
N ALA A 170 10.54 -3.63 5.98
CA ALA A 170 10.86 -4.90 6.62
C ALA A 170 12.17 -5.51 6.11
N ILE A 171 12.34 -5.55 4.78
CA ILE A 171 13.57 -6.04 4.16
C ILE A 171 14.75 -5.11 4.50
N ALA A 172 14.52 -3.79 4.44
CA ALA A 172 15.58 -2.82 4.68
C ALA A 172 16.05 -2.85 6.13
N VAL A 173 15.17 -2.94 7.12
CA VAL A 173 15.56 -2.91 8.54
C VAL A 173 16.44 -4.11 8.94
N LEU A 174 16.32 -5.22 8.23
CA LEU A 174 17.09 -6.45 8.47
C LEU A 174 18.49 -6.43 7.82
N LEU A 175 18.88 -5.37 7.10
CA LEU A 175 20.18 -5.22 6.46
C LEU A 175 21.38 -5.51 7.39
N PRO A 176 21.41 -5.08 8.66
CA PRO A 176 22.54 -5.43 9.57
C PRO A 176 22.75 -6.93 9.72
N ILE A 177 21.66 -7.72 9.67
CA ILE A 177 21.75 -9.18 9.76
C ILE A 177 22.30 -9.75 8.45
N TYR A 178 21.89 -9.25 7.28
CA TYR A 178 22.43 -9.72 5.98
C TYR A 178 23.94 -9.47 5.89
N ILE A 179 24.40 -8.27 6.28
CA ILE A 179 25.83 -7.92 6.32
C ILE A 179 26.61 -8.83 7.28
N HIS A 180 26.01 -9.19 8.41
CA HIS A 180 26.62 -10.13 9.35
C HIS A 180 26.74 -11.54 8.73
N LEU A 181 25.72 -12.02 8.02
CA LEU A 181 25.74 -13.33 7.36
C LEU A 181 26.71 -13.41 6.17
N LEU A 182 27.07 -12.26 5.58
CA LEU A 182 28.13 -12.15 4.57
C LEU A 182 29.55 -12.29 5.17
N GLY A 183 29.67 -12.57 6.49
CA GLY A 183 30.94 -12.73 7.16
C GLY A 183 31.62 -11.43 7.61
N ILE A 184 30.96 -10.29 7.41
CA ILE A 184 31.41 -9.00 7.96
C ILE A 184 31.11 -9.02 9.45
N ALA A 185 32.15 -9.20 10.27
CA ALA A 185 32.02 -9.37 11.70
C ALA A 185 31.27 -8.21 12.36
N ARG A 186 30.56 -8.48 13.48
CA ARG A 186 29.84 -7.46 14.29
C ARG A 186 30.73 -6.27 14.71
N VAL A 187 32.04 -6.44 14.74
CA VAL A 187 33.01 -5.38 15.00
C VAL A 187 32.91 -4.24 13.98
N GLY A 188 32.52 -4.53 12.74
CA GLY A 188 32.28 -3.51 11.70
C GLY A 188 30.90 -2.87 11.76
N PHE A 189 29.92 -3.48 12.47
CA PHE A 189 28.55 -2.93 12.61
C PHE A 189 28.12 -3.04 14.08
N PRO A 190 28.51 -2.10 14.93
CA PRO A 190 28.20 -2.14 16.36
C PRO A 190 26.70 -2.08 16.59
N VAL A 191 26.20 -2.72 17.65
CA VAL A 191 24.78 -2.79 17.99
C VAL A 191 24.14 -1.40 18.12
N ALA A 192 24.92 -0.40 18.58
CA ALA A 192 24.48 0.99 18.63
C ALA A 192 24.15 1.56 17.22
N LEU A 193 24.96 1.20 16.21
CA LEU A 193 24.66 1.60 14.82
C LEU A 193 23.43 0.91 14.28
N THR A 194 23.20 -0.36 14.65
CA THR A 194 21.97 -1.09 14.33
C THR A 194 20.73 -0.38 14.91
N LEU A 195 20.83 0.14 16.15
CA LEU A 195 19.76 0.92 16.78
C LEU A 195 19.44 2.18 15.98
N VAL A 196 20.47 3.00 15.69
CA VAL A 196 20.32 4.24 14.91
C VAL A 196 19.74 3.94 13.53
N TYR A 197 20.23 2.90 12.87
CA TYR A 197 19.73 2.45 11.58
C TYR A 197 18.25 2.02 11.64
N THR A 198 17.84 1.27 12.67
CA THR A 198 16.45 0.86 12.88
C THR A 198 15.54 2.08 13.02
N LEU A 199 15.94 3.08 13.82
CA LEU A 199 15.19 4.32 13.98
C LEU A 199 15.14 5.14 12.67
N LEU A 200 16.22 5.14 11.89
CA LEU A 200 16.24 5.79 10.58
C LEU A 200 15.22 5.16 9.62
N ILE A 201 15.19 3.82 9.52
CA ILE A 201 14.20 3.12 8.67
C ILE A 201 12.79 3.36 9.19
N ALA A 202 12.55 3.32 10.50
CA ALA A 202 11.27 3.65 11.11
C ALA A 202 10.80 5.08 10.72
N PHE A 203 11.70 6.05 10.78
CA PHE A 203 11.42 7.42 10.35
C PHE A 203 11.11 7.50 8.85
N LEU A 204 11.87 6.82 8.00
CA LEU A 204 11.61 6.76 6.55
C LEU A 204 10.23 6.17 6.22
N MET A 205 9.75 5.20 6.99
CA MET A 205 8.42 4.61 6.81
C MET A 205 7.29 5.61 7.09
N ILE A 206 7.43 6.42 8.16
CA ILE A 206 6.40 7.41 8.54
C ILE A 206 6.54 8.74 7.79
N SER A 207 7.71 8.99 7.19
CA SER A 207 7.98 10.22 6.44
C SER A 207 7.05 10.38 5.25
N ARG A 208 6.95 11.61 4.73
CA ARG A 208 6.22 11.90 3.48
C ARG A 208 7.12 11.86 2.25
N VAL A 209 8.26 11.20 2.35
CA VAL A 209 9.20 11.06 1.23
C VAL A 209 8.52 10.29 0.10
N PRO A 210 8.40 10.86 -1.10
CA PRO A 210 7.81 10.17 -2.23
C PRO A 210 8.78 9.10 -2.73
N VAL A 211 8.31 7.84 -2.73
CA VAL A 211 9.06 6.69 -3.19
C VAL A 211 8.46 6.17 -4.48
N PHE A 212 9.29 5.81 -5.44
CA PHE A 212 8.85 5.28 -6.73
C PHE A 212 8.00 4.02 -6.55
N SER A 213 6.76 4.00 -7.11
CA SER A 213 5.84 2.88 -6.90
C SER A 213 6.00 1.73 -7.90
N GLY A 214 6.87 1.84 -8.90
CA GLY A 214 7.09 0.82 -9.93
C GLY A 214 5.87 0.50 -10.82
N LYS A 215 4.71 1.12 -10.58
CA LYS A 215 3.46 0.85 -11.32
C LYS A 215 3.54 1.17 -12.82
N ARG A 216 4.49 1.98 -13.25
CA ARG A 216 4.73 2.25 -14.67
C ARG A 216 5.28 1.06 -15.45
N VAL A 217 5.97 0.15 -14.77
CA VAL A 217 6.56 -1.05 -15.40
C VAL A 217 5.49 -2.06 -15.84
N GLY A 218 4.26 -1.95 -15.32
CA GLY A 218 3.16 -2.89 -15.56
C GLY A 218 2.22 -2.54 -16.73
N LYS A 219 2.45 -1.45 -17.50
CA LYS A 219 1.59 -1.11 -18.64
C LYS A 219 2.11 -1.79 -19.91
N ARG A 220 1.44 -2.87 -20.34
CA ARG A 220 1.61 -3.61 -21.62
C ARG A 220 3.08 -3.79 -22.01
N VAL A 221 3.65 -4.89 -21.59
CA VAL A 221 4.97 -5.33 -22.10
C VAL A 221 4.80 -5.65 -23.58
N ARG A 222 5.66 -5.08 -24.44
CA ARG A 222 5.70 -5.46 -25.86
C ARG A 222 5.97 -6.96 -25.94
N PRO A 223 5.35 -7.69 -26.89
CA PRO A 223 5.54 -9.14 -27.01
C PRO A 223 7.01 -9.56 -27.06
N GLU A 224 7.85 -8.74 -27.69
CA GLU A 224 9.30 -8.94 -27.82
C GLU A 224 10.04 -8.89 -26.47
N MET A 225 9.51 -8.18 -25.50
CA MET A 225 10.10 -8.01 -24.16
C MET A 225 9.62 -9.07 -23.16
N VAL A 226 8.65 -9.90 -23.51
CA VAL A 226 8.10 -10.93 -22.59
C VAL A 226 9.17 -11.94 -22.21
N LEU A 227 9.91 -12.47 -23.20
CA LEU A 227 10.96 -13.46 -22.98
C LEU A 227 12.14 -12.91 -22.15
N PRO A 228 12.73 -11.73 -22.47
CA PRO A 228 13.75 -11.11 -21.64
C PRO A 228 13.28 -10.84 -20.20
N VAL A 229 12.06 -10.34 -20.00
CA VAL A 229 11.50 -10.08 -18.64
C VAL A 229 11.33 -11.40 -17.89
N PHE A 230 10.81 -12.43 -18.53
CA PHE A 230 10.68 -13.76 -17.92
C PHE A 230 12.03 -14.33 -17.50
N LEU A 231 13.04 -14.26 -18.39
CA LEU A 231 14.40 -14.70 -18.09
C LEU A 231 15.01 -13.92 -16.93
N LEU A 232 14.80 -12.60 -16.87
CA LEU A 232 15.27 -11.75 -15.79
C LEU A 232 14.64 -12.14 -14.45
N VAL A 233 13.33 -12.44 -14.43
CA VAL A 233 12.63 -12.88 -13.21
C VAL A 233 13.15 -14.24 -12.75
N VAL A 234 13.32 -15.20 -13.68
CA VAL A 234 13.88 -16.53 -13.36
C VAL A 234 15.30 -16.40 -12.84
N LEU A 235 16.14 -15.58 -13.47
CA LEU A 235 17.50 -15.31 -13.03
C LEU A 235 17.52 -14.66 -11.63
N PHE A 236 16.65 -13.68 -11.39
CA PHE A 236 16.53 -13.05 -10.06
C PHE A 236 16.13 -14.05 -8.97
N VAL A 237 15.15 -14.92 -9.24
CA VAL A 237 14.73 -15.96 -8.30
C VAL A 237 15.86 -16.97 -8.08
N ALA A 238 16.57 -17.40 -9.12
CA ALA A 238 17.70 -18.30 -9.02
C ALA A 238 18.85 -17.69 -8.17
N LEU A 239 19.15 -16.40 -8.39
CA LEU A 239 20.13 -15.66 -7.58
C LEU A 239 19.68 -15.53 -6.12
N LEU A 240 18.41 -15.24 -5.88
CA LEU A 240 17.86 -15.13 -4.53
C LEU A 240 17.91 -16.45 -3.77
N ILE A 241 17.78 -17.60 -4.45
CA ILE A 241 17.89 -18.91 -3.84
C ILE A 241 19.35 -19.31 -3.60
N SER A 242 20.25 -18.99 -4.55
CA SER A 242 21.65 -19.38 -4.49
C SER A 242 22.52 -18.47 -3.62
N TYR A 243 22.22 -17.17 -3.63
CA TYR A 243 22.97 -16.09 -2.97
C TYR A 243 22.03 -15.12 -2.25
N PRO A 244 21.22 -15.60 -1.27
CA PRO A 244 20.17 -14.80 -0.66
C PRO A 244 20.68 -13.54 0.03
N TRP A 245 21.78 -13.63 0.77
CA TRP A 245 22.27 -12.52 1.58
C TRP A 245 22.92 -11.44 0.73
N GLU A 246 23.61 -11.81 -0.33
CA GLU A 246 24.19 -10.89 -1.32
C GLU A 246 23.08 -10.13 -2.04
N VAL A 247 22.08 -10.84 -2.55
CA VAL A 247 20.97 -10.25 -3.30
C VAL A 247 20.15 -9.30 -2.43
N LEU A 248 19.83 -9.70 -1.19
CA LEU A 248 19.09 -8.86 -0.25
C LEU A 248 19.90 -7.63 0.17
N THR A 249 21.21 -7.79 0.40
CA THR A 249 22.10 -6.67 0.75
C THR A 249 22.20 -5.67 -0.39
N VAL A 250 22.57 -6.14 -1.59
CA VAL A 250 22.71 -5.27 -2.77
C VAL A 250 21.38 -4.62 -3.12
N GLY A 251 20.30 -5.40 -3.12
CA GLY A 251 18.94 -4.90 -3.40
C GLY A 251 18.51 -3.81 -2.42
N THR A 252 18.78 -4.00 -1.12
CA THR A 252 18.48 -3.01 -0.08
C THR A 252 19.29 -1.73 -0.25
N ILE A 253 20.62 -1.85 -0.51
CA ILE A 253 21.49 -0.68 -0.72
C ILE A 253 21.04 0.11 -1.97
N LEU A 254 20.76 -0.59 -3.07
CA LEU A 254 20.26 0.03 -4.30
C LEU A 254 18.92 0.71 -4.08
N TYR A 255 18.01 0.06 -3.34
CA TYR A 255 16.72 0.63 -2.99
C TYR A 255 16.86 1.91 -2.16
N LEU A 256 17.66 1.89 -1.08
CA LEU A 256 17.90 3.07 -0.24
C LEU A 256 18.60 4.18 -1.05
N GLY A 257 19.57 3.84 -1.90
CA GLY A 257 20.23 4.78 -2.81
C GLY A 257 19.29 5.37 -3.87
N SER A 258 18.18 4.70 -4.19
CA SER A 258 17.18 5.20 -5.14
C SER A 258 16.22 6.23 -4.54
N LEU A 259 16.11 6.32 -3.22
CA LEU A 259 15.17 7.23 -2.55
C LEU A 259 15.38 8.71 -2.92
N PRO A 260 16.61 9.28 -2.92
CA PRO A 260 16.80 10.68 -3.30
C PRO A 260 16.40 10.97 -4.75
N PHE A 261 16.59 10.01 -5.67
CA PHE A 261 16.14 10.15 -7.05
C PHE A 261 14.61 10.18 -7.15
N GLY A 262 13.91 9.38 -6.34
CA GLY A 262 12.44 9.41 -6.22
C GLY A 262 11.93 10.79 -5.78
N VAL A 263 12.59 11.40 -4.79
CA VAL A 263 12.26 12.75 -4.29
C VAL A 263 12.47 13.81 -5.38
N ALA A 264 13.60 13.76 -6.07
CA ALA A 264 13.91 14.70 -7.15
C ALA A 264 12.89 14.60 -8.31
N ALA A 265 12.55 13.37 -8.71
CA ALA A 265 11.54 13.15 -9.76
C ALA A 265 10.15 13.64 -9.35
N TYR A 266 9.75 13.43 -8.10
CA TYR A 266 8.47 13.93 -7.57
C TYR A 266 8.41 15.46 -7.59
N LYS A 267 9.45 16.13 -7.10
CA LYS A 267 9.51 17.62 -7.11
C LYS A 267 9.35 18.19 -8.50
N ARG A 268 10.07 17.62 -9.50
CA ARG A 268 9.97 18.06 -10.90
C ARG A 268 8.55 17.92 -11.46
N LEU A 269 7.86 16.80 -11.16
CA LEU A 269 6.49 16.59 -11.63
C LEU A 269 5.48 17.50 -10.92
N ALA A 270 5.68 17.78 -9.64
CA ALA A 270 4.84 18.71 -8.89
C ALA A 270 4.98 20.15 -9.40
N GLU A 271 6.20 20.59 -9.74
CA GLU A 271 6.48 21.90 -10.33
C GLU A 271 5.84 22.03 -11.71
N GLN A 272 5.92 20.99 -12.56
CA GLN A 272 5.28 20.97 -13.87
C GLN A 272 3.76 21.04 -13.78
N ASP A 273 3.12 20.34 -12.84
CA ASP A 273 1.67 20.37 -12.63
C ASP A 273 1.22 21.75 -12.11
N ALA A 274 2.01 22.38 -11.22
CA ALA A 274 1.73 23.71 -10.73
C ALA A 274 1.86 24.77 -11.84
N ALA A 275 2.87 24.67 -12.69
CA ALA A 275 3.05 25.58 -13.83
C ALA A 275 1.89 25.44 -14.84
N ALA A 276 1.49 24.21 -15.19
CA ALA A 276 0.37 23.94 -16.08
C ALA A 276 -0.96 24.48 -15.55
N LYS A 277 -1.18 24.41 -14.23
CA LYS A 277 -2.38 24.98 -13.60
C LYS A 277 -2.38 26.51 -13.60
N ASN A 278 -1.23 27.14 -13.41
CA ASN A 278 -1.09 28.60 -13.47
C ASN A 278 -1.32 29.11 -14.90
N ASP A 279 -0.78 28.42 -15.89
CA ASP A 279 -0.99 28.76 -17.31
C ASP A 279 -2.48 28.63 -17.71
N ALA A 280 -3.15 27.58 -17.21
CA ALA A 280 -4.57 27.38 -17.44
C ALA A 280 -5.47 28.37 -16.68
N ALA A 281 -4.99 28.93 -15.56
CA ALA A 281 -5.71 29.93 -14.77
C ALA A 281 -5.47 31.37 -15.23
N SER A 282 -4.46 31.62 -16.09
CA SER A 282 -4.24 32.94 -16.70
C SER A 282 -5.27 33.19 -17.77
N PRO A 283 -6.23 34.13 -17.62
CA PRO A 283 -7.18 34.45 -18.67
C PRO A 283 -6.38 35.01 -19.85
N THR A 284 -6.55 34.43 -21.02
CA THR A 284 -6.09 34.97 -22.31
C THR A 284 -6.75 36.35 -22.48
N ALA A 285 -6.04 37.38 -22.08
CA ALA A 285 -6.39 38.74 -22.44
C ALA A 285 -5.99 38.96 -23.92
N THR A 286 -6.68 38.31 -24.82
CA THR A 286 -6.79 38.75 -26.19
C THR A 286 -8.01 39.62 -26.29
N GLY A 287 -7.77 40.91 -26.03
CA GLY A 287 -8.65 41.97 -26.46
C GLY A 287 -8.68 41.99 -28.00
N ASP A 288 -9.70 41.36 -28.54
CA ASP A 288 -10.23 41.76 -29.85
C ASP A 288 -11.60 42.36 -29.57
N THR A 289 -11.57 43.71 -29.57
CA THR A 289 -12.76 44.53 -29.69
C THR A 289 -13.29 44.32 -31.12
N PRO A 290 -14.45 43.75 -31.37
CA PRO A 290 -15.06 43.85 -32.66
C PRO A 290 -15.60 45.28 -32.83
N THR A 291 -14.95 46.08 -33.66
CA THR A 291 -15.51 47.26 -34.25
C THR A 291 -16.68 46.84 -35.10
N ASP A 292 -17.88 47.12 -34.61
CA ASP A 292 -19.15 47.02 -35.34
C ASP A 292 -19.16 48.01 -36.50
N PRO A 293 -19.42 47.60 -37.74
CA PRO A 293 -19.94 48.49 -38.76
C PRO A 293 -21.47 48.20 -38.86
N HIS A 294 -22.20 49.14 -38.38
CA HIS A 294 -23.63 49.27 -38.57
C HIS A 294 -24.00 49.27 -40.09
N PRO A 295 -24.90 48.47 -40.58
CA PRO A 295 -25.69 48.82 -41.74
C PRO A 295 -27.19 48.91 -41.44
N ALA A 296 -27.73 49.97 -42.06
CA ALA A 296 -29.08 50.43 -42.01
C ALA A 296 -30.15 49.38 -42.36
N ILE A 297 -31.31 49.52 -41.66
CA ILE A 297 -32.57 48.85 -41.91
C ILE A 297 -33.27 49.47 -43.13
N PRO A 298 -33.89 48.71 -44.01
CA PRO A 298 -35.08 49.11 -44.74
C PRO A 298 -36.31 48.28 -44.32
N PRO A 299 -37.52 48.86 -44.35
CA PRO A 299 -38.73 48.26 -43.81
C PRO A 299 -39.53 47.46 -44.87
N GLY A 300 -40.27 46.51 -44.35
CA GLY A 300 -41.51 46.13 -45.04
C GLY A 300 -41.67 44.66 -45.40
N GLY A 301 -42.73 44.10 -44.85
CA GLY A 301 -43.63 43.24 -45.59
C GLY A 301 -43.71 41.77 -45.26
N GLY A 302 -44.84 41.37 -44.67
CA GLY A 302 -45.58 40.21 -45.17
C GLY A 302 -45.50 38.92 -44.37
N GLU A 303 -46.53 38.71 -43.60
CA GLU A 303 -47.26 37.49 -43.28
C GLU A 303 -46.87 36.22 -44.07
N THR A 304 -46.77 35.05 -43.39
CA THR A 304 -47.73 33.94 -43.46
C THR A 304 -47.26 32.71 -42.70
N GLU A 305 -48.09 32.30 -41.82
CA GLU A 305 -48.56 30.95 -41.40
C GLU A 305 -47.90 29.68 -42.00
N ARG A 306 -47.77 28.72 -41.15
CA ARG A 306 -48.19 27.29 -41.15
C ARG A 306 -47.09 26.39 -40.61
N SER A 307 -47.37 25.88 -39.47
CA SER A 307 -48.01 24.58 -39.10
C SER A 307 -47.19 23.33 -39.33
N VAL A 308 -47.01 22.64 -38.19
CA VAL A 308 -47.34 21.22 -37.98
C VAL A 308 -46.37 20.11 -38.43
N ARG A 309 -46.04 19.30 -37.42
CA ARG A 309 -45.87 17.83 -37.23
C ARG A 309 -44.45 17.40 -36.91
N LEU A 310 -44.31 16.88 -35.68
CA LEU A 310 -44.38 15.46 -35.27
C LEU A 310 -43.60 14.48 -36.19
N ASN A 311 -42.45 14.02 -35.72
CA ASN A 311 -42.24 12.63 -35.31
C ASN A 311 -41.00 12.55 -34.47
#